data_beb4aba6107113721b9ba3560718c8dc
#
_entry.id   beb4aba6107113721b9ba3560718c8dc
#
_cell.length_a   1.000
_cell.length_b   1.000
_cell.length_c   1.000
_cell.angle_alpha   90.00
_cell.angle_beta   90.00
_cell.angle_gamma   90.00
#
_symmetry.space_group_name_H-M   'P 1'
#
loop_
_entity.id
_entity.type
_entity.pdbx_description
1 polymer ?
#
loop_
_entity_poly.entity_id
_entity_poly.type
_entity_poly.pdbx_seq_one_letter_code
_entity_poly.pdbx_strand_id
1 'polypeptide(L)'
;MKIIPISNNTNTNNELPEFDRELIASLPSSGPRYTSYPTADRFHEGFKEAEYIQALNLRNMGALNKPLSLYIHIPFCNTICYYCGCNKIITKDKSRADAYIQYLEKEMELLAPHLGGRHQLAQLHFGGGTPTFLSDDQLERVFDMIRKYFQLIPNGEYSIEIDPRKVSRETVLKLGKLGFNRMSVGIQDFDPKVQEAVNRIQSYEETKEVIDAAREAGFKSVSVDLIYGLPHQNTESIKTTIDTVLSLDPDRLALYHYAHLPHIFKPQRRINTNVVPGSEEQLDMLQYCGQTLTERGYVFIGMDHFAKPDDELSIALKEGFLQRNFQGYSTYADCDLVAIGVSSIGKIGSTYSQNERDIDAYYTALDAGHLPIMRGYQLNQDDILRRNIIQDLMCRFSLDYQIYESVFGIPFSRYFAAELEDMKQLETLGLVRLKPHSLTVTPKGRFLIRNIAMVFDYHLRHKETKAKYSQTV
;
A
#
# COMPACT_ATOMS: atom_id res chain seq x y z
N MET A 1 -14.38 -8.58 -14.48
CA MET A 1 -15.85 -8.61 -14.31
C MET A 1 -16.12 -7.78 -13.07
N LYS A 2 -16.79 -6.62 -13.18
CA LYS A 2 -17.17 -5.83 -12.01
C LYS A 2 -18.21 -6.61 -11.23
N ILE A 3 -17.91 -6.97 -10.00
CA ILE A 3 -18.96 -7.29 -9.03
C ILE A 3 -19.59 -5.94 -8.69
N ILE A 4 -20.74 -5.62 -9.32
CA ILE A 4 -21.50 -4.41 -9.00
C ILE A 4 -22.08 -4.66 -7.60
N PRO A 5 -21.80 -3.81 -6.62
CA PRO A 5 -22.44 -3.96 -5.32
C PRO A 5 -23.93 -3.74 -5.48
N ILE A 6 -24.71 -4.79 -5.29
CA ILE A 6 -26.15 -4.64 -5.08
C ILE A 6 -26.28 -4.03 -3.67
N SER A 7 -26.72 -2.78 -3.64
CA SER A 7 -26.89 -2.03 -2.40
C SER A 7 -28.02 -2.62 -1.55
N ASN A 8 -27.66 -3.57 -0.70
CA ASN A 8 -28.42 -3.82 0.53
C ASN A 8 -27.52 -3.36 1.69
N ASN A 9 -27.33 -2.07 1.77
CA ASN A 9 -26.51 -1.40 2.75
C ASN A 9 -27.24 -1.38 4.10
N THR A 10 -27.00 -2.38 4.92
CA THR A 10 -27.10 -2.16 6.36
C THR A 10 -25.89 -1.31 6.72
N ASN A 11 -26.15 -0.11 7.20
CA ASN A 11 -25.24 1.03 7.45
C ASN A 11 -24.17 0.75 8.55
N THR A 12 -23.49 -0.39 8.52
CA THR A 12 -22.45 -0.78 9.49
C THR A 12 -21.13 -0.03 9.29
N ASN A 13 -20.91 0.58 8.13
CA ASN A 13 -19.68 1.32 7.85
C ASN A 13 -19.53 2.65 8.61
N ASN A 14 -20.61 3.15 9.24
CA ASN A 14 -20.61 4.37 10.05
C ASN A 14 -20.35 4.13 11.56
N GLU A 15 -20.29 2.88 12.01
CA GLU A 15 -19.96 2.59 13.42
C GLU A 15 -18.46 2.83 13.63
N LEU A 16 -18.12 3.55 14.71
CA LEU A 16 -16.73 3.79 15.08
C LEU A 16 -16.03 2.47 15.43
N PRO A 17 -14.76 2.27 15.05
CA PRO A 17 -14.03 1.10 15.47
C PRO A 17 -13.89 1.07 17.01
N GLU A 18 -14.08 -0.10 17.59
CA GLU A 18 -13.96 -0.33 19.03
C GLU A 18 -12.61 -0.99 19.33
N PHE A 19 -11.81 -0.40 20.20
CA PHE A 19 -10.52 -0.94 20.60
C PHE A 19 -10.69 -1.83 21.84
N ASP A 20 -10.49 -3.14 21.66
CA ASP A 20 -10.53 -4.14 22.74
C ASP A 20 -9.11 -4.67 22.96
N ARG A 21 -8.42 -4.11 23.96
CA ARG A 21 -7.03 -4.39 24.26
C ARG A 21 -6.75 -5.86 24.60
N GLU A 22 -7.61 -6.47 25.44
CA GLU A 22 -7.43 -7.86 25.87
C GLU A 22 -7.60 -8.82 24.70
N LEU A 23 -8.57 -8.54 23.86
CA LEU A 23 -8.83 -9.32 22.67
C LEU A 23 -7.69 -9.21 21.66
N ILE A 24 -7.18 -8.00 21.42
CA ILE A 24 -6.03 -7.77 20.52
C ILE A 24 -4.81 -8.54 21.02
N ALA A 25 -4.51 -8.49 22.32
CA ALA A 25 -3.39 -9.20 22.93
C ALA A 25 -3.54 -10.74 22.87
N SER A 26 -4.75 -11.26 22.81
CA SER A 26 -5.04 -12.70 22.79
C SER A 26 -4.92 -13.37 21.43
N LEU A 27 -4.97 -12.61 20.34
CA LEU A 27 -4.98 -13.14 18.98
C LEU A 27 -3.59 -13.24 18.37
N PRO A 28 -3.41 -14.04 17.28
CA PRO A 28 -2.12 -14.11 16.59
C PRO A 28 -1.60 -12.73 16.21
N SER A 29 -0.42 -12.40 16.72
CA SER A 29 0.19 -11.07 16.58
C SER A 29 0.90 -10.84 15.24
N SER A 30 0.92 -11.82 14.33
CA SER A 30 1.65 -11.73 13.04
C SER A 30 0.80 -12.27 11.90
N GLY A 31 0.78 -11.53 10.79
CA GLY A 31 0.02 -11.92 9.61
C GLY A 31 0.32 -11.07 8.37
N PRO A 32 -0.09 -11.52 7.18
CA PRO A 32 0.09 -10.79 5.93
C PRO A 32 -0.63 -9.44 5.95
N ARG A 33 -0.09 -8.46 5.23
CA ARG A 33 -0.76 -7.17 5.04
C ARG A 33 -1.77 -7.17 3.89
N TYR A 34 -1.88 -8.27 3.16
CA TYR A 34 -2.79 -8.48 2.01
C TYR A 34 -2.80 -7.33 0.99
N THR A 35 -1.62 -6.83 0.64
CA THR A 35 -1.43 -5.96 -0.53
C THR A 35 -1.57 -6.75 -1.84
N SER A 36 -1.50 -8.08 -1.75
CA SER A 36 -1.83 -9.07 -2.78
C SER A 36 -2.34 -10.35 -2.11
N TYR A 37 -3.03 -11.18 -2.87
CA TYR A 37 -3.27 -12.57 -2.53
C TYR A 37 -3.18 -13.42 -3.80
N PRO A 38 -2.37 -14.49 -3.83
CA PRO A 38 -1.38 -14.85 -2.80
C PRO A 38 -0.34 -13.76 -2.54
N THR A 39 0.28 -13.81 -1.36
CA THR A 39 1.28 -12.82 -0.94
C THR A 39 2.60 -12.96 -1.71
N ALA A 40 3.41 -11.90 -1.79
CA ALA A 40 4.61 -11.85 -2.63
C ALA A 40 5.72 -12.86 -2.26
N ASP A 41 5.66 -13.46 -1.08
CA ASP A 41 6.53 -14.58 -0.69
C ASP A 41 6.22 -15.88 -1.47
N ARG A 42 5.04 -15.95 -2.12
CA ARG A 42 4.65 -17.06 -3.01
C ARG A 42 5.15 -16.89 -4.45
N PHE A 43 5.64 -15.71 -4.83
CA PHE A 43 6.19 -15.49 -6.16
C PHE A 43 7.42 -16.37 -6.38
N HIS A 44 7.49 -17.01 -7.52
CA HIS A 44 8.53 -17.99 -7.86
C HIS A 44 9.24 -17.62 -9.16
N GLU A 45 10.48 -18.08 -9.28
CA GLU A 45 11.35 -17.78 -10.42
C GLU A 45 10.96 -18.52 -11.70
N GLY A 46 10.00 -19.44 -11.64
CA GLY A 46 9.43 -20.09 -12.82
C GLY A 46 8.50 -19.20 -13.63
N PHE A 47 8.06 -18.06 -13.07
CA PHE A 47 7.35 -17.00 -13.80
C PHE A 47 8.36 -15.97 -14.27
N LYS A 48 8.47 -15.79 -15.59
CA LYS A 48 9.46 -14.94 -16.25
C LYS A 48 8.79 -13.97 -17.24
N GLU A 49 9.60 -13.36 -18.07
CA GLU A 49 9.19 -12.41 -19.11
C GLU A 49 8.11 -12.98 -20.03
N ALA A 50 8.22 -14.25 -20.46
CA ALA A 50 7.28 -14.87 -21.39
C ALA A 50 5.86 -14.94 -20.81
N GLU A 51 5.71 -15.33 -19.54
CA GLU A 51 4.43 -15.37 -18.83
C GLU A 51 3.87 -13.96 -18.65
N TYR A 52 4.72 -12.97 -18.38
CA TYR A 52 4.30 -11.57 -18.25
C TYR A 52 3.80 -11.00 -19.58
N ILE A 53 4.52 -11.23 -20.68
CA ILE A 53 4.10 -10.81 -22.04
C ILE A 53 2.80 -11.51 -22.42
N GLN A 54 2.65 -12.80 -22.09
CA GLN A 54 1.40 -13.54 -22.34
C GLN A 54 0.23 -12.88 -21.59
N ALA A 55 0.41 -12.48 -20.33
CA ALA A 55 -0.63 -11.80 -19.54
C ALA A 55 -1.03 -10.46 -20.17
N LEU A 56 -0.07 -9.67 -20.65
CA LEU A 56 -0.33 -8.41 -21.36
C LEU A 56 -1.10 -8.66 -22.67
N ASN A 57 -0.72 -9.64 -23.45
CA ASN A 57 -1.40 -10.00 -24.70
C ASN A 57 -2.85 -10.45 -24.44
N LEU A 58 -3.08 -11.28 -23.41
CA LEU A 58 -4.43 -11.69 -23.00
C LEU A 58 -5.29 -10.49 -22.58
N ARG A 59 -4.70 -9.55 -21.85
CA ARG A 59 -5.37 -8.29 -21.50
C ARG A 59 -5.82 -7.52 -22.74
N ASN A 60 -4.95 -7.41 -23.74
CA ASN A 60 -5.22 -6.66 -24.97
C ASN A 60 -6.31 -7.31 -25.85
N MET A 61 -6.47 -8.63 -25.78
CA MET A 61 -7.56 -9.34 -26.47
C MET A 61 -8.93 -9.13 -25.81
N GLY A 62 -8.95 -8.62 -24.56
CA GLY A 62 -10.19 -8.35 -23.84
C GLY A 62 -10.98 -7.20 -24.48
N ALA A 63 -12.32 -7.36 -24.58
CA ALA A 63 -13.23 -6.39 -25.18
C ALA A 63 -13.32 -5.04 -24.41
N LEU A 64 -12.77 -4.98 -23.20
CA LEU A 64 -12.82 -3.80 -22.33
C LEU A 64 -11.41 -3.20 -22.22
N ASN A 65 -11.17 -2.08 -22.89
CA ASN A 65 -9.99 -1.23 -22.70
C ASN A 65 -10.06 -0.54 -21.33
N LYS A 66 -9.80 -1.30 -20.25
CA LYS A 66 -9.71 -0.73 -18.90
C LYS A 66 -8.51 0.21 -18.80
N PRO A 67 -8.64 1.36 -18.12
CA PRO A 67 -7.50 2.20 -17.78
C PRO A 67 -6.44 1.42 -17.03
N LEU A 68 -5.19 1.88 -17.12
CA LEU A 68 -4.06 1.30 -16.42
C LEU A 68 -3.72 2.10 -15.16
N SER A 69 -3.09 1.45 -14.22
CA SER A 69 -2.31 2.03 -13.15
C SER A 69 -0.82 1.85 -13.48
N LEU A 70 0.00 2.87 -13.23
CA LEU A 70 1.45 2.82 -13.42
C LEU A 70 2.16 3.10 -12.09
N TYR A 71 3.06 2.20 -11.71
CA TYR A 71 3.98 2.41 -10.59
C TYR A 71 5.41 2.61 -11.12
N ILE A 72 6.09 3.64 -10.63
CA ILE A 72 7.50 3.89 -10.94
C ILE A 72 8.31 3.85 -9.65
N HIS A 73 9.26 2.92 -9.60
CA HIS A 73 10.15 2.79 -8.45
C HIS A 73 11.40 3.65 -8.65
N ILE A 74 11.63 4.59 -7.74
CA ILE A 74 12.86 5.40 -7.69
C ILE A 74 13.68 4.96 -6.48
N PRO A 75 14.78 4.20 -6.65
CA PRO A 75 15.43 3.52 -5.53
C PRO A 75 16.35 4.41 -4.69
N PHE A 76 16.58 5.66 -5.07
CA PHE A 76 17.63 6.48 -4.45
C PHE A 76 17.16 7.22 -3.21
N CYS A 77 18.06 7.28 -2.19
CA CYS A 77 17.92 8.13 -1.00
C CYS A 77 19.26 8.81 -0.68
N ASN A 78 19.21 10.05 -0.16
CA ASN A 78 20.43 10.77 0.26
C ASN A 78 21.00 10.23 1.60
N THR A 79 20.14 9.70 2.47
CA THR A 79 20.49 9.18 3.79
C THR A 79 19.70 7.92 4.10
N ILE A 80 20.24 7.10 5.01
CA ILE A 80 19.58 5.87 5.45
C ILE A 80 18.78 6.12 6.71
N CYS A 81 17.47 5.82 6.68
CA CYS A 81 16.65 5.72 7.89
C CYS A 81 16.77 4.30 8.45
N TYR A 82 17.01 4.14 9.76
CA TYR A 82 17.34 2.83 10.34
C TYR A 82 16.13 1.89 10.39
N TYR A 83 14.91 2.41 10.44
CA TYR A 83 13.69 1.58 10.41
C TYR A 83 13.35 1.03 9.01
N CYS A 84 13.90 1.60 7.93
CA CYS A 84 13.40 1.46 6.58
C CYS A 84 13.60 0.06 5.98
N GLY A 85 12.50 -0.53 5.48
CA GLY A 85 12.46 -1.82 4.77
C GLY A 85 12.39 -1.73 3.24
N CYS A 86 12.37 -0.52 2.65
CA CYS A 86 12.28 -0.36 1.19
C CYS A 86 13.51 -0.87 0.45
N ASN A 87 13.34 -1.27 -0.82
CA ASN A 87 14.46 -1.48 -1.73
C ASN A 87 15.04 -0.13 -2.13
N LYS A 88 16.24 0.18 -1.64
CA LYS A 88 16.85 1.50 -1.79
C LYS A 88 18.35 1.46 -1.95
N ILE A 89 18.86 2.50 -2.57
CA ILE A 89 20.29 2.76 -2.80
C ILE A 89 20.64 4.09 -2.16
N ILE A 90 21.50 4.05 -1.16
CA ILE A 90 21.95 5.27 -0.49
C ILE A 90 23.11 5.87 -1.28
N THR A 91 22.91 7.07 -1.80
CA THR A 91 23.92 7.81 -2.56
C THR A 91 23.67 9.31 -2.50
N LYS A 92 24.74 10.09 -2.63
CA LYS A 92 24.68 11.54 -2.87
C LYS A 92 24.99 11.88 -4.33
N ASP A 93 25.41 10.89 -5.09
CA ASP A 93 25.75 11.04 -6.51
C ASP A 93 24.48 11.10 -7.36
N LYS A 94 24.12 12.29 -7.78
CA LYS A 94 22.94 12.58 -8.61
C LYS A 94 23.07 12.05 -10.03
N SER A 95 24.29 11.81 -10.55
CA SER A 95 24.50 11.28 -11.89
C SER A 95 23.97 9.86 -12.05
N ARG A 96 23.88 9.09 -10.96
CA ARG A 96 23.25 7.76 -10.96
C ARG A 96 21.77 7.78 -11.35
N ALA A 97 21.09 8.90 -11.07
CA ALA A 97 19.70 9.08 -11.48
C ALA A 97 19.57 9.20 -13.01
N ASP A 98 20.51 9.87 -13.69
CA ASP A 98 20.49 10.01 -15.15
C ASP A 98 20.61 8.66 -15.85
N ALA A 99 21.55 7.82 -15.41
CA ALA A 99 21.68 6.46 -15.90
C ALA A 99 20.40 5.65 -15.65
N TYR A 100 19.85 5.74 -14.43
CA TYR A 100 18.63 5.02 -14.08
C TYR A 100 17.42 5.42 -14.93
N ILE A 101 17.23 6.71 -15.22
CA ILE A 101 16.17 7.21 -16.10
C ILE A 101 16.32 6.64 -17.51
N GLN A 102 17.52 6.54 -18.04
CA GLN A 102 17.76 5.90 -19.34
C GLN A 102 17.29 4.43 -19.33
N TYR A 103 17.52 3.71 -18.24
CA TYR A 103 17.04 2.33 -18.11
C TYR A 103 15.52 2.24 -17.90
N LEU A 104 14.89 3.20 -17.22
CA LEU A 104 13.42 3.29 -17.18
C LEU A 104 12.84 3.52 -18.59
N GLU A 105 13.46 4.41 -19.39
CA GLU A 105 13.08 4.65 -20.80
C GLU A 105 13.21 3.37 -21.61
N LYS A 106 14.31 2.63 -21.45
CA LYS A 106 14.55 1.36 -22.13
C LYS A 106 13.56 0.27 -21.72
N GLU A 107 13.23 0.15 -20.43
CA GLU A 107 12.19 -0.76 -19.96
C GLU A 107 10.84 -0.43 -20.60
N MET A 108 10.51 0.87 -20.65
CA MET A 108 9.27 1.33 -21.25
C MET A 108 9.21 1.08 -22.75
N GLU A 109 10.33 1.23 -23.47
CA GLU A 109 10.45 0.92 -24.91
C GLU A 109 10.24 -0.57 -25.18
N LEU A 110 10.80 -1.45 -24.35
CA LEU A 110 10.58 -2.90 -24.45
C LEU A 110 9.15 -3.30 -24.11
N LEU A 111 8.51 -2.61 -23.16
CA LEU A 111 7.17 -2.91 -22.70
C LEU A 111 6.08 -2.39 -23.64
N ALA A 112 6.29 -1.23 -24.26
CA ALA A 112 5.27 -0.52 -25.05
C ALA A 112 4.62 -1.35 -26.18
N PRO A 113 5.35 -2.19 -26.95
CA PRO A 113 4.75 -3.06 -27.96
C PRO A 113 3.72 -4.02 -27.40
N HIS A 114 3.90 -4.46 -26.15
CA HIS A 114 3.02 -5.42 -25.48
C HIS A 114 1.82 -4.77 -24.79
N LEU A 115 1.79 -3.45 -24.67
CA LEU A 115 0.63 -2.73 -24.14
C LEU A 115 -0.52 -2.60 -25.15
N GLY A 116 -0.24 -2.76 -26.47
CA GLY A 116 -1.27 -2.72 -27.50
C GLY A 116 -1.77 -1.32 -27.87
N GLY A 117 -0.96 -0.28 -27.66
CA GLY A 117 -1.24 1.11 -28.04
C GLY A 117 -1.15 2.11 -26.89
N ARG A 118 -1.62 3.35 -27.10
CA ARG A 118 -1.62 4.41 -26.09
C ARG A 118 -2.81 4.23 -25.14
N HIS A 119 -2.54 3.90 -23.89
CA HIS A 119 -3.55 3.62 -22.89
C HIS A 119 -3.92 4.84 -22.05
N GLN A 120 -5.18 4.86 -21.60
CA GLN A 120 -5.62 5.76 -20.54
C GLN A 120 -5.00 5.34 -19.21
N LEU A 121 -4.37 6.30 -18.51
CA LEU A 121 -3.77 6.12 -17.21
C LEU A 121 -4.68 6.74 -16.15
N ALA A 122 -5.31 5.89 -15.32
CA ALA A 122 -6.16 6.33 -14.23
C ALA A 122 -5.38 6.60 -12.95
N GLN A 123 -4.26 5.89 -12.77
CA GLN A 123 -3.40 6.06 -11.61
C GLN A 123 -1.93 6.10 -12.01
N LEU A 124 -1.18 6.97 -11.35
CA LEU A 124 0.26 7.06 -11.41
C LEU A 124 0.79 7.18 -9.99
N HIS A 125 1.77 6.36 -9.64
CA HIS A 125 2.42 6.44 -8.34
C HIS A 125 3.94 6.38 -8.47
N PHE A 126 4.61 7.37 -7.90
CA PHE A 126 6.06 7.38 -7.74
C PHE A 126 6.39 7.05 -6.28
N GLY A 127 7.11 5.96 -6.09
CA GLY A 127 7.51 5.49 -4.77
C GLY A 127 8.90 4.89 -4.73
N GLY A 128 9.24 4.26 -3.61
CA GLY A 128 10.45 3.46 -3.46
C GLY A 128 11.43 3.92 -2.39
N GLY A 129 12.54 4.50 -2.78
CA GLY A 129 13.48 5.18 -1.88
C GLY A 129 12.96 6.58 -1.57
N THR A 130 13.25 7.52 -2.45
CA THR A 130 12.76 8.91 -2.39
C THR A 130 12.64 9.43 -3.82
N PRO A 131 11.43 9.53 -4.40
CA PRO A 131 11.25 10.02 -5.77
C PRO A 131 11.82 11.42 -6.00
N THR A 132 11.75 12.29 -5.01
CA THR A 132 12.34 13.64 -5.03
C THR A 132 13.88 13.65 -4.82
N PHE A 133 14.52 12.47 -4.87
CA PHE A 133 15.94 12.38 -5.16
C PHE A 133 16.24 12.89 -6.57
N LEU A 134 15.32 12.69 -7.51
CA LEU A 134 15.42 13.24 -8.86
C LEU A 134 15.37 14.77 -8.81
N SER A 135 16.13 15.41 -9.69
CA SER A 135 16.01 16.85 -9.93
C SER A 135 14.70 17.16 -10.67
N ASP A 136 14.33 18.43 -10.68
CA ASP A 136 13.13 18.88 -11.40
C ASP A 136 13.16 18.52 -12.88
N ASP A 137 14.31 18.66 -13.54
CA ASP A 137 14.48 18.33 -14.96
C ASP A 137 14.42 16.80 -15.19
N GLN A 138 14.96 16.02 -14.26
CA GLN A 138 14.88 14.56 -14.29
C GLN A 138 13.45 14.08 -14.10
N LEU A 139 12.67 14.70 -13.20
CA LEU A 139 11.25 14.40 -13.04
C LEU A 139 10.46 14.72 -14.31
N GLU A 140 10.76 15.85 -14.95
CA GLU A 140 10.13 16.25 -16.23
C GLU A 140 10.41 15.22 -17.34
N ARG A 141 11.67 14.77 -17.49
CA ARG A 141 12.03 13.69 -18.43
C ARG A 141 11.23 12.40 -18.20
N VAL A 142 11.07 11.98 -16.95
CA VAL A 142 10.26 10.79 -16.64
C VAL A 142 8.80 11.03 -17.01
N PHE A 143 8.26 12.23 -16.78
CA PHE A 143 6.89 12.58 -17.20
C PHE A 143 6.72 12.61 -18.72
N ASP A 144 7.70 13.10 -19.46
CA ASP A 144 7.66 13.11 -20.93
C ASP A 144 7.68 11.68 -21.49
N MET A 145 8.47 10.78 -20.88
CA MET A 145 8.43 9.35 -21.17
C MET A 145 7.00 8.79 -20.92
N ILE A 146 6.38 9.10 -19.78
CA ILE A 146 5.02 8.64 -19.48
C ILE A 146 4.03 9.16 -20.53
N ARG A 147 4.08 10.44 -20.87
CA ARG A 147 3.18 11.07 -21.87
C ARG A 147 3.36 10.50 -23.27
N LYS A 148 4.52 9.96 -23.60
CA LYS A 148 4.78 9.29 -24.88
C LYS A 148 3.92 8.03 -25.05
N TYR A 149 3.70 7.26 -23.97
CA TYR A 149 3.04 5.95 -24.01
C TYR A 149 1.64 5.94 -23.41
N PHE A 150 1.33 6.88 -22.53
CA PHE A 150 0.07 6.95 -21.80
C PHE A 150 -0.62 8.29 -21.96
N GLN A 151 -1.93 8.28 -21.77
CA GLN A 151 -2.75 9.47 -21.64
C GLN A 151 -3.34 9.54 -20.24
N LEU A 152 -2.93 10.56 -19.48
CA LEU A 152 -3.53 10.82 -18.18
C LEU A 152 -5.00 11.19 -18.36
N ILE A 153 -5.90 10.54 -17.61
CA ILE A 153 -7.33 10.86 -17.67
C ILE A 153 -7.67 12.03 -16.75
N PRO A 154 -8.69 12.83 -17.07
CA PRO A 154 -9.22 13.80 -16.12
C PRO A 154 -9.62 13.11 -14.81
N ASN A 155 -9.29 13.71 -13.68
CA ASN A 155 -9.56 13.18 -12.33
C ASN A 155 -8.89 11.85 -11.96
N GLY A 156 -7.83 11.43 -12.67
CA GLY A 156 -7.00 10.31 -12.25
C GLY A 156 -6.28 10.60 -10.92
N GLU A 157 -5.78 9.55 -10.28
CA GLU A 157 -4.98 9.63 -9.07
C GLU A 157 -3.49 9.63 -9.42
N TYR A 158 -2.82 10.77 -9.30
CA TYR A 158 -1.41 10.93 -9.62
C TYR A 158 -0.65 11.32 -8.37
N SER A 159 0.04 10.36 -7.78
CA SER A 159 0.62 10.45 -6.43
C SER A 159 2.14 10.30 -6.42
N ILE A 160 2.75 10.94 -5.43
CA ILE A 160 4.20 10.89 -5.21
C ILE A 160 4.51 10.81 -3.70
N GLU A 161 5.47 9.95 -3.34
CA GLU A 161 6.04 9.90 -2.00
C GLU A 161 7.10 10.98 -1.82
N ILE A 162 7.05 11.71 -0.71
CA ILE A 162 7.93 12.83 -0.41
C ILE A 162 8.68 12.59 0.91
N ASP A 163 9.99 12.77 0.86
CA ASP A 163 10.81 13.03 2.04
C ASP A 163 10.97 14.55 2.16
N PRO A 164 10.35 15.24 3.15
CA PRO A 164 10.29 16.69 3.18
C PRO A 164 11.65 17.36 3.43
N ARG A 165 12.65 16.63 3.93
CA ARG A 165 13.96 17.16 4.33
C ARG A 165 14.79 17.78 3.20
N LYS A 166 14.45 17.53 1.93
CA LYS A 166 15.25 17.92 0.76
C LYS A 166 14.39 18.36 -0.42
N VAL A 167 13.20 18.83 -0.14
CA VAL A 167 12.25 19.30 -1.16
C VAL A 167 11.97 20.76 -0.93
N SER A 168 12.16 21.60 -1.94
CA SER A 168 11.81 23.01 -1.89
C SER A 168 10.34 23.23 -2.27
N ARG A 169 9.82 24.40 -1.87
CA ARG A 169 8.51 24.88 -2.28
C ARG A 169 8.35 24.89 -3.81
N GLU A 170 9.39 25.34 -4.54
CA GLU A 170 9.39 25.42 -6.00
C GLU A 170 9.26 24.03 -6.62
N THR A 171 9.94 23.02 -6.08
CA THR A 171 9.83 21.62 -6.54
C THR A 171 8.38 21.13 -6.36
N VAL A 172 7.74 21.41 -5.21
CA VAL A 172 6.33 21.00 -4.98
C VAL A 172 5.38 21.68 -5.97
N LEU A 173 5.56 22.97 -6.23
CA LEU A 173 4.77 23.68 -7.23
C LEU A 173 4.97 23.12 -8.64
N LYS A 174 6.20 22.69 -8.99
CA LYS A 174 6.50 22.03 -10.26
C LYS A 174 5.82 20.66 -10.35
N LEU A 175 5.81 19.87 -9.28
CA LEU A 175 5.09 18.60 -9.24
C LEU A 175 3.59 18.77 -9.56
N GLY A 176 2.93 19.79 -9.01
CA GLY A 176 1.55 20.13 -9.36
C GLY A 176 1.38 20.45 -10.85
N LYS A 177 2.30 21.24 -11.44
CA LYS A 177 2.29 21.57 -12.88
C LYS A 177 2.53 20.33 -13.77
N LEU A 178 3.33 19.35 -13.33
CA LEU A 178 3.52 18.09 -14.02
C LEU A 178 2.24 17.25 -14.06
N GLY A 179 1.33 17.44 -13.11
CA GLY A 179 0.04 16.77 -13.03
C GLY A 179 -0.16 15.92 -11.79
N PHE A 180 0.79 15.88 -10.85
CA PHE A 180 0.56 15.26 -9.55
C PHE A 180 -0.53 16.00 -8.79
N ASN A 181 -1.40 15.25 -8.15
CA ASN A 181 -2.53 15.80 -7.39
C ASN A 181 -2.74 15.12 -6.03
N ARG A 182 -1.85 14.21 -5.65
CA ARG A 182 -1.77 13.57 -4.34
C ARG A 182 -0.33 13.43 -3.91
N MET A 183 -0.11 13.56 -2.61
CA MET A 183 1.22 13.48 -2.01
C MET A 183 1.16 12.65 -0.73
N SER A 184 2.14 11.79 -0.50
CA SER A 184 2.39 11.19 0.81
C SER A 184 3.69 11.72 1.39
N VAL A 185 3.62 12.33 2.56
CA VAL A 185 4.75 12.95 3.24
C VAL A 185 5.18 12.08 4.41
N GLY A 186 6.39 11.53 4.33
CA GLY A 186 6.94 10.73 5.42
C GLY A 186 7.35 11.62 6.60
N ILE A 187 6.55 11.66 7.66
CA ILE A 187 6.88 12.34 8.93
C ILE A 187 7.53 11.37 9.90
N GLN A 188 6.90 10.25 10.12
CA GLN A 188 7.24 9.16 11.05
C GLN A 188 7.07 9.56 12.52
N ASP A 189 7.77 10.57 13.00
CA ASP A 189 7.69 11.15 14.34
C ASP A 189 8.31 12.54 14.38
N PHE A 190 7.83 13.40 15.30
CA PHE A 190 8.40 14.74 15.54
C PHE A 190 9.28 14.82 16.81
N ASP A 191 9.31 13.80 17.67
CA ASP A 191 10.20 13.80 18.83
C ASP A 191 11.68 13.74 18.42
N PRO A 192 12.54 14.71 18.83
CA PRO A 192 13.93 14.76 18.41
C PRO A 192 14.75 13.51 18.81
N LYS A 193 14.45 12.89 19.97
CA LYS A 193 15.14 11.68 20.42
C LYS A 193 14.80 10.48 19.55
N VAL A 194 13.53 10.36 19.16
CA VAL A 194 13.07 9.33 18.23
C VAL A 194 13.72 9.54 16.87
N GLN A 195 13.69 10.75 16.34
CA GLN A 195 14.29 11.10 15.05
C GLN A 195 15.80 10.79 14.99
N GLU A 196 16.54 11.12 16.07
CA GLU A 196 17.97 10.81 16.19
C GLU A 196 18.21 9.29 16.21
N ALA A 197 17.43 8.56 16.99
CA ALA A 197 17.57 7.10 17.14
C ALA A 197 17.31 6.34 15.83
N VAL A 198 16.49 6.88 14.94
CA VAL A 198 16.18 6.29 13.63
C VAL A 198 16.91 6.96 12.46
N ASN A 199 17.81 7.92 12.72
CA ASN A 199 18.55 8.70 11.73
C ASN A 199 17.65 9.42 10.69
N ARG A 200 16.58 10.06 11.20
CA ARG A 200 15.66 10.84 10.38
C ARG A 200 15.29 12.14 11.09
N ILE A 201 16.20 13.09 11.04
CA ILE A 201 16.00 14.41 11.63
C ILE A 201 15.31 15.31 10.61
N GLN A 202 14.14 15.82 10.95
CA GLN A 202 13.36 16.76 10.15
C GLN A 202 12.58 17.71 11.07
N SER A 203 12.48 18.97 10.68
CA SER A 203 11.74 19.97 11.44
C SER A 203 10.26 19.98 11.09
N TYR A 204 9.47 20.57 11.98
CA TYR A 204 8.07 20.88 11.71
C TYR A 204 7.94 21.87 10.54
N GLU A 205 8.81 22.88 10.50
CA GLU A 205 8.81 23.94 9.51
C GLU A 205 9.04 23.42 8.10
N GLU A 206 10.06 22.55 7.90
CA GLU A 206 10.31 21.89 6.61
C GLU A 206 9.09 21.08 6.15
N THR A 207 8.47 20.35 7.06
CA THR A 207 7.29 19.54 6.75
C THR A 207 6.09 20.43 6.40
N LYS A 208 5.86 21.49 7.19
CA LYS A 208 4.78 22.44 6.96
C LYS A 208 4.92 23.15 5.61
N GLU A 209 6.13 23.60 5.26
CA GLU A 209 6.41 24.25 3.98
C GLU A 209 6.03 23.36 2.78
N VAL A 210 6.37 22.06 2.84
CA VAL A 210 6.01 21.10 1.80
C VAL A 210 4.49 20.92 1.71
N ILE A 211 3.79 20.81 2.83
CA ILE A 211 2.32 20.64 2.86
C ILE A 211 1.62 21.92 2.38
N ASP A 212 2.06 23.10 2.81
CA ASP A 212 1.51 24.38 2.37
C ASP A 212 1.71 24.57 0.86
N ALA A 213 2.90 24.22 0.34
CA ALA A 213 3.19 24.28 -1.09
C ALA A 213 2.32 23.31 -1.89
N ALA A 214 2.01 22.11 -1.36
CA ALA A 214 1.10 21.16 -1.99
C ALA A 214 -0.33 21.75 -2.08
N ARG A 215 -0.82 22.39 -1.01
CA ARG A 215 -2.12 23.06 -1.02
C ARG A 215 -2.17 24.18 -2.07
N GLU A 216 -1.12 25.01 -2.14
CA GLU A 216 -1.00 26.07 -3.15
C GLU A 216 -0.92 25.51 -4.57
N ALA A 217 -0.23 24.38 -4.78
CA ALA A 217 -0.15 23.70 -6.08
C ALA A 217 -1.47 23.02 -6.48
N GLY A 218 -2.49 22.99 -5.62
CA GLY A 218 -3.79 22.40 -5.89
C GLY A 218 -3.83 20.89 -5.72
N PHE A 219 -2.96 20.31 -4.90
CA PHE A 219 -3.06 18.89 -4.55
C PHE A 219 -4.39 18.63 -3.85
N LYS A 220 -5.11 17.61 -4.32
CA LYS A 220 -6.43 17.23 -3.82
C LYS A 220 -6.38 16.50 -2.48
N SER A 221 -5.28 15.80 -2.21
CA SER A 221 -5.09 15.06 -0.97
C SER A 221 -3.62 15.01 -0.58
N VAL A 222 -3.34 15.35 0.67
CA VAL A 222 -2.03 15.23 1.31
C VAL A 222 -2.13 14.20 2.42
N SER A 223 -1.43 13.07 2.24
CA SER A 223 -1.29 12.02 3.25
C SER A 223 -0.03 12.23 4.06
N VAL A 224 -0.04 11.84 5.32
CA VAL A 224 1.16 11.78 6.15
C VAL A 224 1.38 10.37 6.69
N ASP A 225 2.63 9.94 6.70
CA ASP A 225 3.01 8.64 7.23
C ASP A 225 3.64 8.79 8.61
N LEU A 226 3.13 8.04 9.58
CA LEU A 226 3.61 7.97 10.96
C LEU A 226 4.00 6.53 11.29
N ILE A 227 4.92 6.37 12.24
CA ILE A 227 5.31 5.06 12.75
C ILE A 227 5.23 5.10 14.28
N TYR A 228 4.44 4.18 14.88
CA TYR A 228 4.47 3.96 16.32
C TYR A 228 5.30 2.72 16.67
N GLY A 229 5.82 2.68 17.89
CA GLY A 229 6.72 1.63 18.35
C GLY A 229 8.19 1.85 17.99
N LEU A 230 8.58 3.05 17.56
CA LEU A 230 9.98 3.41 17.31
C LEU A 230 10.78 3.53 18.62
N PRO A 231 12.13 3.43 18.57
CA PRO A 231 12.99 3.64 19.73
C PRO A 231 12.70 4.96 20.45
N HIS A 232 12.65 4.94 21.76
CA HIS A 232 12.35 6.06 22.67
C HIS A 232 10.90 6.58 22.62
N GLN A 233 10.04 6.10 21.73
CA GLN A 233 8.63 6.45 21.80
C GLN A 233 7.97 5.91 23.07
N ASN A 234 6.99 6.65 23.54
CA ASN A 234 6.06 6.28 24.61
C ASN A 234 4.72 6.98 24.35
N THR A 235 3.73 6.68 25.17
CA THR A 235 2.38 7.25 25.02
C THR A 235 2.39 8.79 25.08
N GLU A 236 3.25 9.42 25.86
CA GLU A 236 3.32 10.87 25.97
C GLU A 236 3.96 11.53 24.75
N SER A 237 5.05 10.95 24.23
CA SER A 237 5.71 11.48 23.01
C SER A 237 4.83 11.33 21.78
N ILE A 238 4.09 10.20 21.64
CA ILE A 238 3.19 10.02 20.50
C ILE A 238 1.99 10.97 20.55
N LYS A 239 1.49 11.35 21.73
CA LYS A 239 0.47 12.39 21.88
C LYS A 239 0.95 13.71 21.29
N THR A 240 2.15 14.14 21.68
CA THR A 240 2.75 15.38 21.17
C THR A 240 2.91 15.31 19.64
N THR A 241 3.37 14.18 19.10
CA THR A 241 3.51 13.97 17.65
C THR A 241 2.14 14.05 16.95
N ILE A 242 1.09 13.39 17.47
CA ILE A 242 -0.26 13.43 16.89
C ILE A 242 -0.84 14.85 16.89
N ASP A 243 -0.73 15.59 18.02
CA ASP A 243 -1.22 16.96 18.09
C ASP A 243 -0.48 17.88 17.10
N THR A 244 0.83 17.69 16.95
CA THR A 244 1.65 18.43 15.98
C THR A 244 1.23 18.10 14.55
N VAL A 245 1.00 16.83 14.22
CA VAL A 245 0.54 16.38 12.90
C VAL A 245 -0.84 16.91 12.58
N LEU A 246 -1.76 16.90 13.54
CA LEU A 246 -3.12 17.43 13.36
C LEU A 246 -3.11 18.95 13.10
N SER A 247 -2.12 19.70 13.59
CA SER A 247 -1.95 21.12 13.28
C SER A 247 -1.58 21.38 11.81
N LEU A 248 -1.07 20.38 11.09
CA LEU A 248 -0.77 20.42 9.65
C LEU A 248 -2.02 20.11 8.80
N ASP A 249 -3.13 19.72 9.43
CA ASP A 249 -4.42 19.41 8.80
C ASP A 249 -4.32 18.43 7.59
N PRO A 250 -3.67 17.28 7.72
CA PRO A 250 -3.56 16.31 6.62
C PRO A 250 -4.93 15.76 6.22
N ASP A 251 -5.08 15.37 4.95
CA ASP A 251 -6.32 14.74 4.46
C ASP A 251 -6.37 13.26 4.83
N ARG A 252 -5.18 12.62 4.89
CA ARG A 252 -5.01 11.20 5.25
C ARG A 252 -3.86 11.02 6.22
N LEU A 253 -3.97 9.99 7.04
CA LEU A 253 -2.87 9.53 7.90
C LEU A 253 -2.72 8.01 7.71
N ALA A 254 -1.45 7.59 7.60
CA ALA A 254 -1.08 6.18 7.70
C ALA A 254 -0.23 6.00 8.96
N LEU A 255 -0.72 5.19 9.90
CA LEU A 255 -0.10 4.95 11.21
C LEU A 255 0.47 3.53 11.26
N TYR A 256 1.73 3.36 10.87
CA TYR A 256 2.36 2.05 10.76
C TYR A 256 2.96 1.59 12.09
N HIS A 257 2.81 0.30 12.38
CA HIS A 257 3.57 -0.33 13.45
C HIS A 257 5.04 -0.56 13.03
N TYR A 258 5.99 -0.23 13.88
CA TYR A 258 7.40 -0.55 13.66
C TYR A 258 7.66 -2.05 13.75
N ALA A 259 7.95 -2.69 12.62
CA ALA A 259 8.36 -4.09 12.57
C ALA A 259 9.89 -4.23 12.64
N HIS A 260 10.42 -4.75 13.75
CA HIS A 260 11.86 -4.98 13.91
C HIS A 260 12.30 -6.31 13.30
N LEU A 261 12.85 -6.28 12.09
CA LEU A 261 13.25 -7.44 11.29
C LEU A 261 14.72 -7.30 10.80
N PRO A 262 15.72 -7.18 11.70
CA PRO A 262 17.11 -6.88 11.34
C PRO A 262 17.79 -8.00 10.54
N HIS A 263 17.23 -9.20 10.51
CA HIS A 263 17.71 -10.31 9.68
C HIS A 263 17.32 -10.12 8.21
N ILE A 264 16.22 -9.39 7.91
CA ILE A 264 15.78 -9.03 6.57
C ILE A 264 16.33 -7.65 6.19
N PHE A 265 16.14 -6.66 7.06
CA PHE A 265 16.48 -5.25 6.82
C PHE A 265 17.76 -4.85 7.55
N LYS A 266 18.89 -4.91 6.86
CA LYS A 266 20.21 -4.60 7.42
C LYS A 266 20.30 -3.26 8.18
N PRO A 267 19.65 -2.16 7.74
CA PRO A 267 19.68 -0.88 8.47
C PRO A 267 19.18 -0.99 9.91
N GLN A 268 18.18 -1.85 10.17
CA GLN A 268 17.58 -2.03 11.49
C GLN A 268 18.54 -2.64 12.52
N ARG A 269 19.69 -3.18 12.10
CA ARG A 269 20.76 -3.64 13.02
C ARG A 269 21.39 -2.50 13.82
N ARG A 270 21.15 -1.24 13.42
CA ARG A 270 21.63 -0.03 14.13
C ARG A 270 20.65 0.44 15.20
N ILE A 271 19.45 -0.11 15.24
CA ILE A 271 18.44 0.21 16.26
C ILE A 271 18.86 -0.42 17.60
N ASN A 272 18.90 0.40 18.65
CA ASN A 272 19.07 -0.08 20.01
C ASN A 272 17.73 -0.67 20.50
N THR A 273 17.65 -1.99 20.61
CA THR A 273 16.43 -2.69 21.01
C THR A 273 16.04 -2.47 22.47
N ASN A 274 17.00 -2.05 23.33
CA ASN A 274 16.72 -1.80 24.75
C ASN A 274 15.82 -0.57 24.97
N VAL A 275 15.68 0.29 23.96
CA VAL A 275 14.87 1.52 24.03
C VAL A 275 13.67 1.49 23.07
N VAL A 276 13.39 0.33 22.48
CA VAL A 276 12.16 0.07 21.74
C VAL A 276 11.06 -0.23 22.76
N PRO A 277 9.88 0.43 22.66
CA PRO A 277 8.79 0.20 23.62
C PRO A 277 8.29 -1.25 23.56
N GLY A 278 7.88 -1.78 24.71
CA GLY A 278 7.28 -3.10 24.81
C GLY A 278 5.86 -3.16 24.22
N SER A 279 5.32 -4.37 24.06
CA SER A 279 4.00 -4.58 23.44
C SER A 279 2.87 -3.84 24.17
N GLU A 280 2.89 -3.73 25.48
CA GLU A 280 1.89 -3.00 26.25
C GLU A 280 1.88 -1.50 25.89
N GLU A 281 3.05 -0.87 25.87
CA GLU A 281 3.21 0.53 25.46
C GLU A 281 2.82 0.76 24.01
N GLN A 282 3.13 -0.19 23.12
CA GLN A 282 2.73 -0.13 21.71
C GLN A 282 1.19 -0.18 21.56
N LEU A 283 0.51 -1.00 22.34
CA LEU A 283 -0.95 -1.07 22.38
C LEU A 283 -1.56 0.23 22.93
N ASP A 284 -0.95 0.83 23.96
CA ASP A 284 -1.40 2.12 24.51
C ASP A 284 -1.27 3.24 23.47
N MET A 285 -0.16 3.28 22.74
CA MET A 285 0.03 4.24 21.63
C MET A 285 -1.00 4.05 20.52
N LEU A 286 -1.24 2.81 20.07
CA LEU A 286 -2.22 2.52 19.03
C LEU A 286 -3.63 2.92 19.45
N GLN A 287 -4.01 2.55 20.69
CA GLN A 287 -5.32 2.91 21.24
C GLN A 287 -5.51 4.43 21.27
N TYR A 288 -4.54 5.13 21.82
CA TYR A 288 -4.58 6.59 21.89
C TYR A 288 -4.72 7.22 20.49
N CYS A 289 -3.86 6.81 19.55
CA CYS A 289 -3.90 7.34 18.18
C CYS A 289 -5.24 7.07 17.50
N GLY A 290 -5.75 5.84 17.57
CA GLY A 290 -7.01 5.45 16.96
C GLY A 290 -8.19 6.23 17.54
N GLN A 291 -8.26 6.37 18.86
CA GLN A 291 -9.31 7.14 19.54
C GLN A 291 -9.22 8.63 19.19
N THR A 292 -8.04 9.22 19.34
CA THR A 292 -7.84 10.66 19.06
C THR A 292 -8.18 11.01 17.62
N LEU A 293 -7.70 10.25 16.64
CA LEU A 293 -7.99 10.53 15.23
C LEU A 293 -9.49 10.42 14.95
N THR A 294 -10.16 9.43 15.52
CA THR A 294 -11.61 9.26 15.35
C THR A 294 -12.40 10.41 16.02
N GLU A 295 -12.03 10.81 17.23
CA GLU A 295 -12.63 11.96 17.95
C GLU A 295 -12.41 13.28 17.21
N ARG A 296 -11.30 13.42 16.48
CA ARG A 296 -11.02 14.59 15.61
C ARG A 296 -11.71 14.50 14.25
N GLY A 297 -12.57 13.51 14.05
CA GLY A 297 -13.44 13.38 12.88
C GLY A 297 -12.85 12.61 11.71
N TYR A 298 -11.66 12.01 11.84
CA TYR A 298 -11.15 11.12 10.80
C TYR A 298 -11.90 9.81 10.77
N VAL A 299 -12.16 9.31 9.57
CA VAL A 299 -12.76 7.99 9.31
C VAL A 299 -11.66 6.94 9.30
N PHE A 300 -11.82 5.87 10.07
CA PHE A 300 -10.95 4.70 9.98
C PHE A 300 -11.24 3.94 8.68
N ILE A 301 -10.32 4.00 7.74
CA ILE A 301 -10.43 3.36 6.42
C ILE A 301 -10.19 1.85 6.52
N GLY A 302 -9.25 1.45 7.37
CA GLY A 302 -8.86 0.06 7.61
C GLY A 302 -7.38 -0.07 7.89
N MET A 303 -6.99 -1.11 8.60
CA MET A 303 -5.62 -1.37 9.03
C MET A 303 -4.99 -0.17 9.75
N ASP A 304 -4.17 0.57 9.03
CA ASP A 304 -3.33 1.66 9.55
C ASP A 304 -3.79 3.04 9.03
N HIS A 305 -4.90 3.11 8.27
CA HIS A 305 -5.25 4.30 7.49
C HIS A 305 -6.47 5.02 8.05
N PHE A 306 -6.35 6.33 8.11
CA PHE A 306 -7.41 7.26 8.47
C PHE A 306 -7.51 8.34 7.40
N ALA A 307 -8.72 8.84 7.13
CA ALA A 307 -8.95 9.91 6.16
C ALA A 307 -10.06 10.85 6.63
N LYS A 308 -10.04 12.10 6.18
CA LYS A 308 -11.14 13.03 6.40
C LYS A 308 -12.45 12.50 5.80
N PRO A 309 -13.63 12.86 6.33
CA PRO A 309 -14.93 12.34 5.85
C PRO A 309 -15.21 12.64 4.37
N ASP A 310 -14.70 13.73 3.85
CA ASP A 310 -14.84 14.19 2.46
C ASP A 310 -13.72 13.70 1.53
N ASP A 311 -12.73 12.98 2.06
CA ASP A 311 -11.69 12.35 1.24
C ASP A 311 -12.25 11.19 0.40
N GLU A 312 -11.70 11.01 -0.79
CA GLU A 312 -12.12 9.97 -1.74
C GLU A 312 -12.11 8.55 -1.16
N LEU A 313 -11.16 8.22 -0.22
CA LEU A 313 -11.12 6.92 0.42
C LEU A 313 -12.31 6.72 1.37
N SER A 314 -12.70 7.76 2.11
CA SER A 314 -13.87 7.72 2.99
C SER A 314 -15.17 7.57 2.20
N ILE A 315 -15.28 8.29 1.09
CA ILE A 315 -16.39 8.17 0.16
C ILE A 315 -16.43 6.76 -0.45
N ALA A 316 -15.28 6.25 -0.94
CA ALA A 316 -15.18 4.91 -1.52
C ALA A 316 -15.52 3.80 -0.52
N LEU A 317 -15.12 3.94 0.74
CA LEU A 317 -15.51 3.02 1.82
C LEU A 317 -17.01 3.03 2.04
N LYS A 318 -17.62 4.22 2.14
CA LYS A 318 -19.06 4.39 2.35
C LYS A 318 -19.89 3.84 1.19
N GLU A 319 -19.44 4.07 -0.05
CA GLU A 319 -20.13 3.64 -1.26
C GLU A 319 -19.77 2.21 -1.69
N GLY A 320 -18.81 1.55 -1.02
CA GLY A 320 -18.48 0.14 -1.22
C GLY A 320 -17.61 -0.15 -2.44
N PHE A 321 -16.89 0.84 -2.99
CA PHE A 321 -15.94 0.63 -4.08
C PHE A 321 -14.46 0.82 -3.69
N LEU A 322 -14.19 1.00 -2.38
CA LEU A 322 -12.83 1.01 -1.85
C LEU A 322 -12.09 -0.27 -2.25
N GLN A 323 -10.83 -0.14 -2.58
CA GLN A 323 -9.96 -1.27 -2.93
C GLN A 323 -8.57 -1.10 -2.33
N ARG A 324 -7.79 -2.19 -2.38
CA ARG A 324 -6.43 -2.24 -1.86
C ARG A 324 -5.50 -2.96 -2.83
N ASN A 325 -4.30 -2.41 -3.05
CA ASN A 325 -3.25 -3.01 -3.88
C ASN A 325 -1.87 -2.84 -3.21
N PHE A 326 -0.78 -3.05 -3.94
CA PHE A 326 0.58 -2.90 -3.41
C PHE A 326 0.92 -1.47 -2.94
N GLN A 327 0.21 -0.47 -3.43
CA GLN A 327 0.41 0.94 -3.09
C GLN A 327 -0.42 1.38 -1.86
N GLY A 328 -1.37 0.55 -1.41
CA GLY A 328 -2.28 0.85 -0.30
C GLY A 328 -3.75 0.87 -0.71
N TYR A 329 -4.57 1.63 0.02
CA TYR A 329 -5.98 1.84 -0.31
C TYR A 329 -6.12 2.80 -1.48
N SER A 330 -7.09 2.53 -2.37
CA SER A 330 -7.29 3.25 -3.62
C SER A 330 -8.75 3.17 -4.07
N THR A 331 -9.15 4.10 -4.94
CA THR A 331 -10.47 4.11 -5.59
C THR A 331 -10.45 3.47 -6.98
N TYR A 332 -9.27 3.19 -7.55
CA TYR A 332 -9.07 2.67 -8.92
C TYR A 332 -8.42 1.28 -8.98
N ALA A 333 -8.44 0.50 -7.92
CA ALA A 333 -7.69 -0.76 -7.88
C ALA A 333 -8.21 -1.87 -8.83
N ASP A 334 -9.32 -1.65 -9.56
CA ASP A 334 -9.76 -2.54 -10.66
C ASP A 334 -8.89 -2.37 -11.93
N CYS A 335 -7.95 -1.43 -11.93
CA CYS A 335 -6.97 -1.28 -12.98
C CYS A 335 -5.92 -2.38 -12.93
N ASP A 336 -5.44 -2.80 -14.11
CA ASP A 336 -4.19 -3.53 -14.19
C ASP A 336 -3.03 -2.59 -13.84
N LEU A 337 -2.11 -3.06 -13.02
CA LEU A 337 -0.97 -2.31 -12.53
C LEU A 337 0.27 -2.69 -13.32
N VAL A 338 0.70 -1.82 -14.21
CA VAL A 338 2.03 -1.85 -14.82
C VAL A 338 3.01 -1.25 -13.82
N ALA A 339 4.14 -1.92 -13.59
CA ALA A 339 5.16 -1.45 -12.67
C ALA A 339 6.52 -1.49 -13.36
N ILE A 340 7.26 -0.38 -13.31
CA ILE A 340 8.60 -0.24 -13.90
C ILE A 340 9.62 0.20 -12.86
N GLY A 341 10.88 -0.10 -13.14
CA GLY A 341 12.00 0.14 -12.25
C GLY A 341 12.37 -1.07 -11.39
N VAL A 342 13.54 -0.98 -10.79
CA VAL A 342 14.12 -2.05 -9.96
C VAL A 342 13.16 -2.45 -8.83
N SER A 343 12.98 -3.76 -8.61
CA SER A 343 12.12 -4.38 -7.60
C SER A 343 10.62 -4.11 -7.69
N SER A 344 10.14 -3.35 -8.67
CA SER A 344 8.74 -3.00 -8.81
C SER A 344 7.85 -4.24 -8.96
N ILE A 345 6.62 -4.18 -8.44
CA ILE A 345 5.65 -5.28 -8.49
C ILE A 345 4.42 -4.83 -9.26
N GLY A 346 4.09 -5.57 -10.32
CA GLY A 346 2.93 -5.37 -11.17
C GLY A 346 1.84 -6.43 -10.97
N LYS A 347 0.63 -6.11 -11.47
CA LYS A 347 -0.53 -7.01 -11.51
C LYS A 347 -1.23 -6.84 -12.84
N ILE A 348 -1.21 -7.87 -13.68
CA ILE A 348 -1.93 -7.89 -14.96
C ILE A 348 -2.91 -9.07 -14.95
N GLY A 349 -4.20 -8.76 -14.96
CA GLY A 349 -5.25 -9.79 -14.91
C GLY A 349 -5.14 -10.70 -13.68
N SER A 350 -4.84 -11.99 -13.95
CA SER A 350 -4.64 -13.01 -12.92
C SER A 350 -3.16 -13.32 -12.65
N THR A 351 -2.25 -12.39 -12.95
CA THR A 351 -0.83 -12.56 -12.70
C THR A 351 -0.26 -11.46 -11.80
N TYR A 352 0.78 -11.80 -11.07
CA TYR A 352 1.70 -10.86 -10.43
C TYR A 352 3.08 -11.03 -11.02
N SER A 353 3.82 -9.93 -11.19
CA SER A 353 5.21 -9.92 -11.63
C SER A 353 6.06 -9.04 -10.74
N GLN A 354 7.31 -9.38 -10.55
CA GLN A 354 8.29 -8.56 -9.84
C GLN A 354 9.57 -8.45 -10.66
N ASN A 355 10.03 -7.21 -10.83
CA ASN A 355 11.32 -6.92 -11.48
C ASN A 355 12.50 -7.34 -10.60
N GLU A 356 13.69 -7.42 -11.22
CA GLU A 356 14.96 -7.65 -10.53
C GLU A 356 15.13 -6.67 -9.35
N ARG A 357 15.62 -7.18 -8.21
CA ARG A 357 15.79 -6.40 -6.98
C ARG A 357 17.18 -5.77 -6.88
N ASP A 358 18.13 -6.33 -7.59
CA ASP A 358 19.47 -5.79 -7.73
C ASP A 358 19.54 -4.87 -8.96
N ILE A 359 20.15 -3.70 -8.82
CA ILE A 359 20.16 -2.70 -9.90
C ILE A 359 21.04 -3.13 -11.07
N ASP A 360 22.12 -3.85 -10.80
CA ASP A 360 23.03 -4.30 -11.86
C ASP A 360 22.40 -5.44 -12.65
N ALA A 361 21.66 -6.35 -11.98
CA ALA A 361 20.86 -7.38 -12.65
C ALA A 361 19.73 -6.75 -13.48
N TYR A 362 19.06 -5.71 -12.96
CA TYR A 362 18.04 -4.95 -13.68
C TYR A 362 18.61 -4.32 -14.97
N TYR A 363 19.77 -3.67 -14.89
CA TYR A 363 20.45 -3.09 -16.06
C TYR A 363 20.87 -4.16 -17.06
N THR A 364 21.45 -5.27 -16.58
CA THR A 364 21.92 -6.38 -17.43
C THR A 364 20.76 -6.98 -18.24
N ALA A 365 19.60 -7.19 -17.66
CA ALA A 365 18.43 -7.70 -18.37
C ALA A 365 18.00 -6.75 -19.51
N LEU A 366 17.92 -5.45 -19.21
CA LEU A 366 17.53 -4.43 -20.18
C LEU A 366 18.58 -4.24 -21.29
N ASP A 367 19.87 -4.37 -20.97
CA ASP A 367 20.96 -4.33 -21.96
C ASP A 367 20.92 -5.53 -22.90
N ALA A 368 20.46 -6.68 -22.42
CA ALA A 368 20.21 -7.87 -23.24
C ALA A 368 18.91 -7.78 -24.06
N GLY A 369 18.10 -6.71 -23.94
CA GLY A 369 16.84 -6.53 -24.65
C GLY A 369 15.69 -7.31 -24.05
N HIS A 370 15.75 -7.66 -22.74
CA HIS A 370 14.73 -8.39 -22.01
C HIS A 370 14.06 -7.52 -20.94
N LEU A 371 12.75 -7.73 -20.70
CA LEU A 371 12.09 -7.18 -19.54
C LEU A 371 12.67 -7.80 -18.25
N PRO A 372 12.93 -7.01 -17.20
CA PRO A 372 13.71 -7.44 -16.04
C PRO A 372 12.88 -8.24 -15.04
N ILE A 373 12.06 -9.17 -15.50
CA ILE A 373 11.16 -9.98 -14.65
C ILE A 373 11.95 -11.07 -13.91
N MET A 374 12.12 -10.88 -12.60
CA MET A 374 12.80 -11.81 -11.73
C MET A 374 11.92 -13.02 -11.38
N ARG A 375 10.68 -12.74 -10.99
CA ARG A 375 9.72 -13.74 -10.51
C ARG A 375 8.29 -13.24 -10.62
N GLY A 376 7.32 -14.14 -10.42
CA GLY A 376 5.92 -13.75 -10.38
C GLY A 376 5.04 -14.93 -9.94
N TYR A 377 3.74 -14.79 -10.17
CA TYR A 377 2.76 -15.78 -9.80
C TYR A 377 1.54 -15.74 -10.73
N GLN A 378 1.13 -16.91 -11.24
CA GLN A 378 -0.12 -17.08 -11.99
C GLN A 378 -1.17 -17.62 -11.04
N LEU A 379 -2.25 -16.87 -10.81
CA LEU A 379 -3.35 -17.27 -9.96
C LEU A 379 -4.19 -18.38 -10.61
N ASN A 380 -4.53 -19.38 -9.84
CA ASN A 380 -5.56 -20.35 -10.17
C ASN A 380 -6.97 -19.84 -9.80
N GLN A 381 -8.02 -20.63 -10.07
CA GLN A 381 -9.40 -20.21 -9.80
C GLN A 381 -9.70 -20.03 -8.30
N ASP A 382 -9.15 -20.88 -7.42
CA ASP A 382 -9.28 -20.76 -5.97
C ASP A 382 -8.55 -19.52 -5.45
N ASP A 383 -7.35 -19.22 -5.96
CA ASP A 383 -6.62 -18.00 -5.63
C ASP A 383 -7.44 -16.73 -5.98
N ILE A 384 -8.07 -16.73 -7.17
CA ILE A 384 -8.90 -15.60 -7.62
C ILE A 384 -10.12 -15.43 -6.69
N LEU A 385 -10.79 -16.53 -6.34
CA LEU A 385 -11.92 -16.53 -5.42
C LEU A 385 -11.52 -15.99 -4.04
N ARG A 386 -10.46 -16.54 -3.43
CA ARG A 386 -9.97 -16.12 -2.12
C ARG A 386 -9.45 -14.69 -2.11
N ARG A 387 -8.78 -14.27 -3.19
CA ARG A 387 -8.36 -12.87 -3.37
C ARG A 387 -9.54 -11.92 -3.28
N ASN A 388 -10.65 -12.21 -3.96
CA ASN A 388 -11.84 -11.36 -3.91
C ASN A 388 -12.46 -11.34 -2.50
N ILE A 389 -12.54 -12.48 -1.82
CA ILE A 389 -13.04 -12.58 -0.43
C ILE A 389 -12.16 -11.74 0.52
N ILE A 390 -10.85 -11.94 0.49
CA ILE A 390 -9.89 -11.20 1.32
C ILE A 390 -9.98 -9.70 1.03
N GLN A 391 -10.07 -9.33 -0.24
CA GLN A 391 -10.22 -7.93 -0.66
C GLN A 391 -11.51 -7.30 -0.11
N ASP A 392 -12.64 -8.00 -0.20
CA ASP A 392 -13.91 -7.49 0.32
C ASP A 392 -13.89 -7.36 1.85
N LEU A 393 -13.29 -8.31 2.57
CA LEU A 393 -13.09 -8.18 4.01
C LEU A 393 -12.21 -6.95 4.35
N MET A 394 -11.08 -6.79 3.67
CA MET A 394 -10.12 -5.71 3.93
C MET A 394 -10.65 -4.32 3.57
N CYS A 395 -11.59 -4.21 2.61
CA CYS A 395 -12.03 -2.94 2.05
C CYS A 395 -13.50 -2.61 2.32
N ARG A 396 -14.35 -3.62 2.63
CA ARG A 396 -15.81 -3.45 2.81
C ARG A 396 -16.30 -3.95 4.17
N PHE A 397 -15.46 -4.68 4.89
CA PHE A 397 -15.80 -5.29 6.19
C PHE A 397 -17.03 -6.22 6.13
N SER A 398 -17.32 -6.78 4.97
CA SER A 398 -18.48 -7.66 4.78
C SER A 398 -18.32 -8.59 3.58
N LEU A 399 -19.02 -9.73 3.62
CA LEU A 399 -19.15 -10.66 2.50
C LEU A 399 -20.63 -10.95 2.25
N ASP A 400 -21.05 -10.93 1.00
CA ASP A 400 -22.32 -11.49 0.53
C ASP A 400 -22.00 -12.78 -0.23
N TYR A 401 -22.39 -13.93 0.35
CA TYR A 401 -22.07 -15.25 -0.20
C TYR A 401 -22.71 -15.48 -1.57
N GLN A 402 -23.90 -14.94 -1.81
CA GLN A 402 -24.64 -15.11 -3.07
C GLN A 402 -23.91 -14.50 -4.26
N ILE A 403 -23.12 -13.43 -4.03
CA ILE A 403 -22.29 -12.83 -5.08
C ILE A 403 -21.23 -13.86 -5.56
N TYR A 404 -20.54 -14.51 -4.61
CA TYR A 404 -19.52 -15.52 -4.93
C TYR A 404 -20.11 -16.77 -5.55
N GLU A 405 -21.28 -17.22 -5.05
CA GLU A 405 -22.02 -18.35 -5.62
C GLU A 405 -22.38 -18.08 -7.08
N SER A 406 -22.88 -16.87 -7.39
CA SER A 406 -23.28 -16.48 -8.74
C SER A 406 -22.09 -16.30 -9.69
N VAL A 407 -20.98 -15.71 -9.20
CA VAL A 407 -19.81 -15.39 -10.04
C VAL A 407 -18.93 -16.60 -10.30
N PHE A 408 -18.75 -17.46 -9.27
CA PHE A 408 -17.81 -18.58 -9.33
C PHE A 408 -18.49 -19.94 -9.50
N GLY A 409 -19.82 -20.00 -9.44
CA GLY A 409 -20.58 -21.25 -9.62
C GLY A 409 -20.36 -22.26 -8.48
N ILE A 410 -20.10 -21.78 -7.27
CA ILE A 410 -19.83 -22.61 -6.08
C ILE A 410 -20.93 -22.49 -5.05
N PRO A 411 -21.25 -23.54 -4.28
CA PRO A 411 -22.06 -23.42 -3.05
C PRO A 411 -21.14 -22.91 -1.92
N PHE A 412 -21.17 -21.60 -1.61
CA PHE A 412 -20.22 -20.93 -0.71
C PHE A 412 -20.08 -21.63 0.63
N SER A 413 -21.21 -21.91 1.30
CA SER A 413 -21.18 -22.53 2.64
C SER A 413 -20.59 -23.92 2.65
N ARG A 414 -20.71 -24.68 1.54
CA ARG A 414 -20.10 -26.00 1.41
C ARG A 414 -18.62 -25.90 1.05
N TYR A 415 -18.28 -24.98 0.15
CA TYR A 415 -16.90 -24.80 -0.32
C TYR A 415 -15.99 -24.31 0.81
N PHE A 416 -16.46 -23.36 1.63
CA PHE A 416 -15.76 -22.75 2.76
C PHE A 416 -16.22 -23.29 4.12
N ALA A 417 -16.68 -24.54 4.20
CA ALA A 417 -17.21 -25.11 5.44
C ALA A 417 -16.23 -25.04 6.62
N ALA A 418 -14.94 -25.28 6.35
CA ALA A 418 -13.88 -25.24 7.37
C ALA A 418 -13.57 -23.81 7.81
N GLU A 419 -13.54 -22.87 6.86
CA GLU A 419 -13.33 -21.45 7.13
C GLU A 419 -14.50 -20.86 7.92
N LEU A 420 -15.73 -21.24 7.58
CA LEU A 420 -16.93 -20.79 8.31
C LEU A 420 -17.00 -21.36 9.73
N GLU A 421 -16.46 -22.56 9.97
CA GLU A 421 -16.33 -23.07 11.33
C GLU A 421 -15.35 -22.24 12.17
N ASP A 422 -14.21 -21.86 11.60
CA ASP A 422 -13.26 -20.96 12.26
C ASP A 422 -13.89 -19.57 12.50
N MET A 423 -14.73 -19.09 11.56
CA MET A 423 -15.45 -17.81 11.71
C MET A 423 -16.43 -17.80 12.88
N LYS A 424 -17.02 -18.95 13.27
CA LYS A 424 -17.88 -19.04 14.46
C LYS A 424 -17.10 -18.77 15.76
N GLN A 425 -15.81 -19.15 15.79
CA GLN A 425 -14.95 -18.80 16.92
C GLN A 425 -14.74 -17.29 17.01
N LEU A 426 -14.50 -16.62 15.86
CA LEU A 426 -14.38 -15.17 15.79
C LEU A 426 -15.70 -14.46 16.09
N GLU A 427 -16.86 -15.07 15.77
CA GLU A 427 -18.16 -14.56 16.16
C GLU A 427 -18.36 -14.63 17.68
N THR A 428 -17.95 -15.73 18.34
CA THR A 428 -17.97 -15.86 19.79
C THR A 428 -17.13 -14.78 20.48
N LEU A 429 -16.02 -14.37 19.85
CA LEU A 429 -15.18 -13.25 20.30
C LEU A 429 -15.77 -11.87 19.97
N GLY A 430 -16.89 -11.83 19.26
CA GLY A 430 -17.56 -10.59 18.88
C GLY A 430 -16.92 -9.84 17.72
N LEU A 431 -16.02 -10.46 16.95
CA LEU A 431 -15.30 -9.83 15.83
C LEU A 431 -16.10 -9.79 14.54
N VAL A 432 -16.98 -10.74 14.35
CA VAL A 432 -17.85 -10.87 13.17
C VAL A 432 -19.28 -11.19 13.58
N ARG A 433 -20.22 -10.97 12.69
CA ARG A 433 -21.61 -11.45 12.77
C ARG A 433 -21.88 -12.32 11.55
N LEU A 434 -22.26 -13.56 11.77
CA LEU A 434 -22.62 -14.51 10.73
C LEU A 434 -24.12 -14.51 10.49
N LYS A 435 -24.53 -14.56 9.22
CA LYS A 435 -25.90 -14.78 8.77
C LYS A 435 -25.90 -15.90 7.72
N PRO A 436 -27.05 -16.49 7.38
CA PRO A 436 -27.10 -17.62 6.43
C PRO A 436 -26.41 -17.34 5.09
N HIS A 437 -26.40 -16.08 4.63
CA HIS A 437 -25.89 -15.69 3.32
C HIS A 437 -24.85 -14.56 3.37
N SER A 438 -24.39 -14.16 4.56
CA SER A 438 -23.45 -13.05 4.69
C SER A 438 -22.63 -13.12 5.97
N LEU A 439 -21.48 -12.41 5.94
CA LEU A 439 -20.62 -12.13 7.08
C LEU A 439 -20.44 -10.61 7.17
N THR A 440 -20.48 -10.06 8.37
CA THR A 440 -20.17 -8.63 8.63
C THR A 440 -19.17 -8.53 9.76
N VAL A 441 -18.13 -7.75 9.57
CA VAL A 441 -17.12 -7.43 10.59
C VAL A 441 -17.71 -6.39 11.55
N THR A 442 -17.59 -6.63 12.84
CA THR A 442 -18.08 -5.71 13.89
C THR A 442 -17.12 -4.54 14.11
N PRO A 443 -17.49 -3.48 14.84
CA PRO A 443 -16.57 -2.43 15.26
C PRO A 443 -15.30 -2.96 15.95
N LYS A 444 -15.39 -3.97 16.81
CA LYS A 444 -14.25 -4.66 17.43
C LYS A 444 -13.36 -5.38 16.41
N GLY A 445 -13.95 -5.97 15.39
CA GLY A 445 -13.22 -6.71 14.35
C GLY A 445 -12.42 -5.83 13.41
N ARG A 446 -12.71 -4.53 13.31
CA ARG A 446 -12.07 -3.65 12.31
C ARG A 446 -10.56 -3.49 12.50
N PHE A 447 -10.08 -3.33 13.72
CA PHE A 447 -8.64 -3.31 14.01
C PHE A 447 -7.98 -4.68 13.75
N LEU A 448 -8.75 -5.75 13.88
CA LEU A 448 -8.33 -7.14 13.72
C LEU A 448 -8.69 -7.73 12.34
N ILE A 449 -8.93 -6.86 11.35
CA ILE A 449 -9.36 -7.28 10.02
C ILE A 449 -8.38 -8.26 9.36
N ARG A 450 -7.08 -8.14 9.62
CA ARG A 450 -6.07 -9.07 9.11
C ARG A 450 -6.29 -10.48 9.67
N ASN A 451 -6.56 -10.61 10.97
CA ASN A 451 -6.84 -11.89 11.62
C ASN A 451 -8.10 -12.55 11.02
N ILE A 452 -9.13 -11.74 10.72
CA ILE A 452 -10.36 -12.23 10.08
C ILE A 452 -10.06 -12.69 8.64
N ALA A 453 -9.33 -11.90 7.86
CA ALA A 453 -8.97 -12.23 6.49
C ALA A 453 -8.06 -13.47 6.38
N MET A 454 -7.18 -13.69 7.37
CA MET A 454 -6.29 -14.87 7.44
C MET A 454 -7.04 -16.20 7.44
N VAL A 455 -8.28 -16.24 7.89
CA VAL A 455 -9.10 -17.46 7.88
C VAL A 455 -9.31 -17.98 6.46
N PHE A 456 -9.44 -17.09 5.48
CA PHE A 456 -9.60 -17.46 4.07
C PHE A 456 -8.28 -17.64 3.31
N ASP A 457 -7.13 -17.47 3.98
CA ASP A 457 -5.81 -17.68 3.35
C ASP A 457 -5.46 -19.16 3.30
N TYR A 458 -5.60 -19.75 2.10
CA TYR A 458 -5.27 -21.17 1.84
C TYR A 458 -3.84 -21.51 2.23
N HIS A 459 -2.87 -20.66 1.87
CA HIS A 459 -1.45 -20.93 2.06
C HIS A 459 -1.03 -20.90 3.53
N LEU A 460 -1.62 -20.01 4.33
CA LEU A 460 -1.44 -20.01 5.78
C LEU A 460 -2.07 -21.24 6.43
N ARG A 461 -3.31 -21.58 6.03
CA ARG A 461 -4.07 -22.69 6.57
C ARG A 461 -3.33 -24.02 6.35
N HIS A 462 -2.70 -24.21 5.20
CA HIS A 462 -1.95 -25.44 4.85
C HIS A 462 -0.47 -25.37 5.22
N LYS A 463 -0.04 -24.34 5.98
CA LYS A 463 1.36 -24.15 6.42
C LYS A 463 2.39 -24.19 5.27
N GLU A 464 1.97 -23.77 4.09
CA GLU A 464 2.83 -23.72 2.91
C GLU A 464 3.81 -22.54 2.91
N THR A 465 3.62 -21.59 3.81
CA THR A 465 4.48 -20.42 3.92
C THR A 465 5.51 -20.56 5.03
N LYS A 466 6.75 -20.11 4.76
CA LYS A 466 7.83 -19.92 5.73
C LYS A 466 8.03 -18.43 6.07
N ALA A 467 7.22 -17.56 5.50
CA ALA A 467 7.36 -16.12 5.66
C ALA A 467 7.14 -15.71 7.13
N LYS A 468 7.95 -14.76 7.58
CA LYS A 468 7.72 -14.04 8.83
C LYS A 468 7.05 -12.72 8.50
N TYR A 469 5.83 -12.55 8.95
CA TYR A 469 5.04 -11.35 8.72
C TYR A 469 5.23 -10.32 9.83
N SER A 470 4.86 -9.07 9.55
CA SER A 470 4.73 -8.02 10.56
C SER A 470 3.64 -8.35 11.57
N GLN A 471 3.66 -7.70 12.72
CA GLN A 471 2.58 -7.79 13.69
C GLN A 471 1.25 -7.35 13.07
N THR A 472 0.14 -7.98 13.49
CA THR A 472 -1.19 -7.72 12.94
C THR A 472 -1.78 -6.41 13.44
N VAL A 473 -1.39 -6.03 14.64
CA VAL A 473 -1.77 -4.77 15.31
C VAL A 473 -0.55 -4.21 16.02
#